data_5424affb909acd3faafee85b1f50af49
#
_entry.id   5424affb909acd3faafee85b1f50af49
#
_cell.length_a   1.000
_cell.length_b   1.000
_cell.length_c   1.000
_cell.angle_alpha   90.00
_cell.angle_beta   90.00
_cell.angle_gamma   90.00
#
_symmetry.space_group_name_H-M   'P 1'
#
loop_
_entity.id
_entity.type
_entity.pdbx_description
1 polymer ?
#
loop_
_entity_poly.entity_id
_entity_poly.type
_entity_poly.pdbx_seq_one_letter_code
_entity_poly.pdbx_strand_id
1 'polypeptide(L)'
;MKVTTSPDVFINNCQEEHAVQEVLNQLPARVQFNHWKRVEVDGKKKMKLLTADMEKTQFGQLFRKEVKQFRGHARRVKIQYEQLKLLKENLPEDQAIVQMDFAENYTCQSLEEVQSAYWNASMVTLHPAVAYYRSEDGPLSHKSRVFLSDELGHNSATVYAFLKELISNLKTMLPDLKHIHYYTDSPTSQYRNKTIFYLLSRHKELFDVTASWNYFEAGHGKGPCDGVGGSVKRMADEAVRQQKVNIQDAPHFFAWTQQHQSSSSVAFTFVPKEACSTAKSEIERFGNIVPVPGTMSVHAVTAISPGKIMARETSCHCQRCFTDGVFNPDSPCSWKIHLLKECQAEAGIVPVAGDWVAAVYDDKWYVGKVLEVDLVEKDAQISFMHDARRQGGFLKWPTSPDDLWIPFKSVLAIIEPPFPCGRRQRQYKLNTDTVSMVESLFTRHEVGL
;
A
#
# COMPACT_ATOMS: atom_id res chain seq x y z
N MET A 1 -3.90 24.73 27.86
CA MET A 1 -5.11 24.12 28.41
C MET A 1 -5.07 22.63 28.14
N LYS A 2 -4.98 21.76 29.16
CA LYS A 2 -5.11 20.31 28.96
C LYS A 2 -6.60 20.03 28.87
N VAL A 3 -7.07 19.63 27.69
CA VAL A 3 -8.44 19.12 27.55
C VAL A 3 -8.48 17.75 28.20
N THR A 4 -9.11 17.67 29.36
CA THR A 4 -9.24 16.43 30.18
C THR A 4 -10.50 15.64 29.82
N THR A 5 -11.06 15.82 28.64
CA THR A 5 -12.22 15.05 28.16
C THR A 5 -11.77 13.76 27.51
N SER A 6 -12.44 12.65 27.88
CA SER A 6 -12.23 11.34 27.27
C SER A 6 -12.37 11.41 25.75
N PRO A 7 -11.51 10.69 24.98
CA PRO A 7 -11.65 10.59 23.54
C PRO A 7 -13.04 10.16 23.06
N ASP A 8 -13.77 9.41 23.88
CA ASP A 8 -15.12 8.91 23.56
C ASP A 8 -16.17 10.01 23.40
N VAL A 9 -15.98 11.17 24.06
CA VAL A 9 -16.87 12.34 23.94
C VAL A 9 -16.80 12.94 22.52
N PHE A 10 -15.67 12.80 21.82
CA PHE A 10 -15.47 13.36 20.48
C PHE A 10 -15.90 12.43 19.33
N ILE A 11 -16.44 11.25 19.62
CA ILE A 11 -16.80 10.25 18.60
C ILE A 11 -18.28 10.30 18.21
N ASN A 12 -19.17 10.89 19.02
CA ASN A 12 -20.60 10.97 18.77
C ASN A 12 -21.04 12.31 18.14
N ASN A 13 -21.64 12.26 16.95
CA ASN A 13 -21.84 13.41 16.04
C ASN A 13 -22.71 14.58 16.54
N CYS A 14 -23.70 14.38 17.38
CA CYS A 14 -24.66 15.44 17.76
C CYS A 14 -24.29 16.24 19.03
N GLN A 15 -23.53 15.66 19.93
CA GLN A 15 -23.10 16.34 21.18
C GLN A 15 -21.86 17.21 20.99
N GLU A 16 -21.21 17.10 19.90
CA GLU A 16 -19.86 17.55 19.63
C GLU A 16 -19.73 18.99 19.18
N GLU A 17 -20.59 19.40 18.27
CA GLU A 17 -20.61 20.79 17.81
C GLU A 17 -21.01 21.71 18.95
N HIS A 18 -21.89 21.23 19.84
CA HIS A 18 -22.25 21.91 21.08
C HIS A 18 -21.05 21.99 22.03
N ALA A 19 -20.34 20.90 22.28
CA ALA A 19 -19.16 20.90 23.16
C ALA A 19 -18.02 21.78 22.62
N VAL A 20 -17.78 21.77 21.31
CA VAL A 20 -16.81 22.67 20.67
C VAL A 20 -17.27 24.14 20.85
N GLN A 21 -18.55 24.41 20.64
CA GLN A 21 -19.10 25.75 20.79
C GLN A 21 -19.04 26.23 22.25
N GLU A 22 -19.31 25.37 23.22
CA GLU A 22 -19.17 25.71 24.67
C GLU A 22 -17.72 26.08 25.00
N VAL A 23 -16.75 25.31 24.55
CA VAL A 23 -15.31 25.62 24.74
C VAL A 23 -15.00 26.98 24.11
N LEU A 24 -15.44 27.21 22.88
CA LEU A 24 -15.19 28.48 22.19
C LEU A 24 -15.86 29.66 22.88
N ASN A 25 -17.06 29.49 23.44
CA ASN A 25 -17.78 30.58 24.15
C ASN A 25 -17.02 31.07 25.40
N GLN A 26 -16.31 30.16 26.08
CA GLN A 26 -15.55 30.48 27.30
C GLN A 26 -14.19 31.18 27.03
N LEU A 27 -13.75 31.24 25.75
CA LEU A 27 -12.46 31.83 25.41
C LEU A 27 -12.52 33.37 25.37
N PRO A 28 -11.42 34.05 25.73
CA PRO A 28 -11.29 35.51 25.61
C PRO A 28 -11.29 35.96 24.15
N ALA A 29 -11.41 37.26 23.88
CA ALA A 29 -11.42 37.83 22.54
C ALA A 29 -10.12 37.49 21.73
N ARG A 30 -9.00 37.39 22.43
CA ARG A 30 -7.72 36.92 21.89
C ARG A 30 -7.29 35.68 22.62
N VAL A 31 -6.81 34.68 21.86
CA VAL A 31 -6.41 33.36 22.37
C VAL A 31 -4.94 33.13 22.11
N GLN A 32 -4.20 32.97 23.19
CA GLN A 32 -2.78 32.55 23.13
C GLN A 32 -2.67 31.06 23.35
N PHE A 33 -1.98 30.35 22.44
CA PHE A 33 -1.80 28.91 22.52
C PHE A 33 -0.47 28.46 21.89
N ASN A 34 -0.01 27.32 22.31
CA ASN A 34 1.19 26.70 21.75
C ASN A 34 0.83 25.64 20.71
N HIS A 35 1.52 25.64 19.58
CA HIS A 35 1.38 24.61 18.56
C HIS A 35 2.73 24.24 17.94
N TRP A 36 2.83 22.99 17.52
CA TRP A 36 3.99 22.51 16.80
C TRP A 36 3.92 22.93 15.34
N LYS A 37 4.98 23.59 14.86
CA LYS A 37 5.08 24.04 13.46
C LYS A 37 6.45 23.70 12.89
N ARG A 38 6.47 23.30 11.61
CA ARG A 38 7.72 23.19 10.87
C ARG A 38 8.24 24.57 10.56
N VAL A 39 9.43 24.87 11.05
CA VAL A 39 10.15 26.13 10.79
C VAL A 39 11.51 25.80 10.19
N GLU A 40 12.01 26.70 9.36
CA GLU A 40 13.35 26.57 8.81
C GLU A 40 14.33 27.17 9.82
N VAL A 41 15.36 26.40 10.19
CA VAL A 41 16.43 26.79 11.09
C VAL A 41 17.71 26.28 10.49
N ASP A 42 18.63 27.20 10.16
CA ASP A 42 19.92 26.88 9.53
C ASP A 42 19.77 26.03 8.23
N GLY A 43 18.82 26.41 7.36
CA GLY A 43 18.53 25.71 6.12
C GLY A 43 17.87 24.32 6.27
N LYS A 44 17.54 23.92 7.50
CA LYS A 44 16.86 22.64 7.79
C LYS A 44 15.47 22.85 8.39
N LYS A 45 14.48 22.10 7.88
CA LYS A 45 13.11 22.12 8.44
C LYS A 45 13.06 21.35 9.76
N LYS A 46 12.88 22.04 10.87
CA LYS A 46 12.75 21.47 12.22
C LYS A 46 11.34 21.73 12.78
N MET A 47 10.82 20.78 13.57
CA MET A 47 9.60 21.01 14.34
C MET A 47 9.93 21.83 15.57
N LYS A 48 9.22 22.97 15.76
CA LYS A 48 9.34 23.80 16.96
C LYS A 48 7.96 24.07 17.56
N LEU A 49 7.91 24.11 18.87
CA LEU A 49 6.75 24.58 19.61
C LEU A 49 6.75 26.12 19.58
N LEU A 50 5.76 26.69 18.92
CA LEU A 50 5.59 28.13 18.79
C LEU A 50 4.35 28.59 19.55
N THR A 51 4.45 29.76 20.18
CA THR A 51 3.30 30.44 20.74
C THR A 51 2.64 31.28 19.65
N ALA A 52 1.35 31.08 19.42
CA ALA A 52 0.53 31.91 18.55
C ALA A 52 -0.48 32.73 19.38
N ASP A 53 -0.79 33.92 18.91
CA ASP A 53 -1.83 34.79 19.46
C ASP A 53 -2.73 35.23 18.31
N MET A 54 -4.02 34.90 18.39
CA MET A 54 -4.99 35.23 17.35
C MET A 54 -6.37 35.57 17.92
N GLU A 55 -7.19 36.20 17.11
CA GLU A 55 -8.57 36.49 17.49
C GLU A 55 -9.40 35.22 17.68
N LYS A 56 -10.34 35.24 18.61
CA LYS A 56 -11.25 34.15 18.96
C LYS A 56 -11.92 33.52 17.73
N THR A 57 -12.34 34.35 16.77
CA THR A 57 -12.99 33.88 15.53
C THR A 57 -12.04 33.03 14.65
N GLN A 58 -10.81 33.49 14.47
CA GLN A 58 -9.78 32.79 13.70
C GLN A 58 -9.36 31.51 14.43
N PHE A 59 -9.15 31.58 15.73
CA PHE A 59 -8.88 30.41 16.56
C PHE A 59 -10.01 29.39 16.46
N GLY A 60 -11.27 29.83 16.51
CA GLY A 60 -12.43 28.96 16.39
C GLY A 60 -12.47 28.16 15.05
N GLN A 61 -12.12 28.84 13.95
CA GLN A 61 -12.02 28.14 12.64
C GLN A 61 -10.89 27.12 12.63
N LEU A 62 -9.71 27.49 13.13
CA LEU A 62 -8.57 26.59 13.26
C LEU A 62 -8.92 25.41 14.16
N PHE A 63 -9.48 25.65 15.33
CA PHE A 63 -9.84 24.62 16.30
C PHE A 63 -10.84 23.62 15.74
N ARG A 64 -11.91 24.07 15.06
CA ARG A 64 -12.87 23.17 14.40
C ARG A 64 -12.20 22.29 13.35
N LYS A 65 -11.29 22.87 12.55
CA LYS A 65 -10.52 22.11 11.55
C LYS A 65 -9.68 21.02 12.20
N GLU A 66 -8.93 21.38 13.25
CA GLU A 66 -8.06 20.42 13.96
C GLU A 66 -8.88 19.33 14.68
N VAL A 67 -9.99 19.68 15.31
CA VAL A 67 -10.91 18.73 15.94
C VAL A 67 -11.45 17.75 14.89
N LYS A 68 -11.86 18.22 13.71
CA LYS A 68 -12.34 17.35 12.62
C LYS A 68 -11.27 16.37 12.16
N GLN A 69 -10.02 16.82 12.02
CA GLN A 69 -8.90 15.95 11.65
C GLN A 69 -8.60 14.93 12.75
N PHE A 70 -8.57 15.36 14.00
CA PHE A 70 -8.36 14.50 15.16
C PHE A 70 -9.44 13.41 15.27
N ARG A 71 -10.69 13.73 15.01
CA ARG A 71 -11.80 12.75 14.98
C ARG A 71 -11.59 11.68 13.91
N GLY A 72 -11.24 12.10 12.69
CA GLY A 72 -10.93 11.16 11.62
C GLY A 72 -9.82 10.20 12.05
N HIS A 73 -8.77 10.75 12.67
CA HIS A 73 -7.66 10.00 13.24
C HIS A 73 -8.13 9.01 14.33
N ALA A 74 -8.83 9.50 15.35
CA ALA A 74 -9.31 8.65 16.46
C ALA A 74 -10.26 7.54 15.98
N ARG A 75 -11.15 7.85 15.01
CA ARG A 75 -12.03 6.87 14.39
C ARG A 75 -11.24 5.76 13.68
N ARG A 76 -10.23 6.12 12.88
CA ARG A 76 -9.39 5.13 12.20
C ARG A 76 -8.62 4.26 13.20
N VAL A 77 -8.06 4.85 14.24
CA VAL A 77 -7.42 4.09 15.33
C VAL A 77 -8.37 3.02 15.88
N LYS A 78 -9.57 3.44 16.30
CA LYS A 78 -10.57 2.54 16.86
C LYS A 78 -10.94 1.41 15.89
N ILE A 79 -11.25 1.76 14.65
CA ILE A 79 -11.63 0.77 13.61
C ILE A 79 -10.50 -0.24 13.38
N GLN A 80 -9.25 0.21 13.23
CA GLN A 80 -8.13 -0.70 12.95
C GLN A 80 -7.93 -1.71 14.08
N TYR A 81 -8.03 -1.30 15.34
CA TYR A 81 -7.93 -2.24 16.47
C TYR A 81 -9.14 -3.17 16.58
N GLU A 82 -10.36 -2.67 16.37
CA GLU A 82 -11.57 -3.49 16.37
C GLU A 82 -11.53 -4.54 15.26
N GLN A 83 -11.06 -4.17 14.08
CA GLN A 83 -10.94 -5.09 12.95
C GLN A 83 -9.86 -6.14 13.18
N LEU A 84 -8.73 -5.79 13.76
CA LEU A 84 -7.71 -6.77 14.17
C LEU A 84 -8.26 -7.75 15.22
N LYS A 85 -9.02 -7.24 16.20
CA LYS A 85 -9.66 -8.08 17.22
C LYS A 85 -10.66 -9.05 16.56
N LEU A 86 -11.54 -8.55 15.72
CA LEU A 86 -12.52 -9.37 14.98
C LEU A 86 -11.83 -10.44 14.12
N LEU A 87 -10.73 -10.09 13.44
CA LEU A 87 -9.95 -11.04 12.67
C LEU A 87 -9.36 -12.15 13.56
N LYS A 88 -8.79 -11.80 14.71
CA LYS A 88 -8.24 -12.78 15.66
C LYS A 88 -9.31 -13.73 16.20
N GLU A 89 -10.51 -13.23 16.46
CA GLU A 89 -11.64 -14.03 16.95
C GLU A 89 -12.13 -15.04 15.90
N ASN A 90 -12.07 -14.68 14.61
CA ASN A 90 -12.64 -15.47 13.51
C ASN A 90 -11.56 -15.96 12.50
N LEU A 91 -10.29 -16.04 12.90
CA LEU A 91 -9.20 -16.42 12.01
C LEU A 91 -9.39 -17.86 11.52
N PRO A 92 -9.45 -18.12 10.20
CA PRO A 92 -9.47 -19.47 9.65
C PRO A 92 -8.14 -20.20 9.88
N GLU A 93 -8.18 -21.54 9.87
CA GLU A 93 -7.01 -22.40 10.13
C GLU A 93 -5.94 -22.32 9.03
N ASP A 94 -6.38 -22.08 7.79
CA ASP A 94 -5.50 -21.91 6.63
C ASP A 94 -4.99 -20.47 6.45
N GLN A 95 -5.14 -19.63 7.49
CA GLN A 95 -4.72 -18.24 7.48
C GLN A 95 -3.89 -17.87 8.71
N ALA A 96 -3.04 -16.88 8.55
CA ALA A 96 -2.23 -16.35 9.64
C ALA A 96 -2.30 -14.82 9.70
N ILE A 97 -2.23 -14.26 10.91
CA ILE A 97 -2.03 -12.82 11.12
C ILE A 97 -0.57 -12.62 11.53
N VAL A 98 0.12 -11.71 10.86
CA VAL A 98 1.49 -11.35 11.21
C VAL A 98 1.54 -9.88 11.59
N GLN A 99 1.80 -9.60 12.86
CA GLN A 99 2.19 -8.28 13.31
C GLN A 99 3.71 -8.18 13.27
N MET A 100 4.25 -7.13 12.66
CA MET A 100 5.70 -6.93 12.58
C MET A 100 6.05 -5.46 12.61
N ASP A 101 7.20 -5.15 13.17
CA ASP A 101 7.72 -3.80 13.28
C ASP A 101 9.25 -3.81 13.45
N PHE A 102 9.91 -2.73 13.05
CA PHE A 102 11.30 -2.52 13.37
C PHE A 102 11.43 -1.99 14.80
N ALA A 103 12.22 -2.66 15.62
CA ALA A 103 12.70 -2.06 16.84
C ALA A 103 13.82 -1.04 16.50
N GLU A 104 14.10 -0.10 17.42
CA GLU A 104 15.35 0.66 17.32
C GLU A 104 16.54 -0.28 17.25
N ASN A 105 17.55 0.04 16.45
CA ASN A 105 18.75 -0.77 16.35
C ASN A 105 19.38 -0.97 17.74
N TYR A 106 19.85 -2.18 17.98
CA TYR A 106 20.61 -2.49 19.20
C TYR A 106 22.03 -2.02 19.02
N THR A 107 22.53 -1.17 19.90
CA THR A 107 23.94 -0.76 19.95
C THR A 107 24.71 -1.81 20.73
N CYS A 108 25.64 -2.47 20.08
CA CYS A 108 26.51 -3.44 20.72
C CYS A 108 27.37 -2.76 21.78
N GLN A 109 27.56 -3.42 22.90
CA GLN A 109 28.32 -2.90 24.05
C GLN A 109 29.29 -3.97 24.55
N SER A 110 30.45 -3.56 25.02
CA SER A 110 31.41 -4.39 25.74
C SER A 110 31.78 -3.71 27.04
N LEU A 111 31.93 -4.47 28.11
CA LEU A 111 32.31 -3.91 29.42
C LEU A 111 33.76 -3.42 29.48
N GLU A 112 34.62 -3.90 28.56
CA GLU A 112 36.05 -3.56 28.49
C GLU A 112 36.34 -2.58 27.33
N GLU A 113 35.33 -1.78 26.91
CA GLU A 113 35.51 -0.85 25.81
C GLU A 113 36.48 0.30 26.15
N VAL A 114 37.44 0.51 25.29
CA VAL A 114 38.22 1.74 25.30
C VAL A 114 37.41 2.89 24.73
N GLN A 115 37.66 4.13 25.16
CA GLN A 115 36.85 5.29 24.79
C GLN A 115 36.66 5.46 23.27
N SER A 116 37.65 5.08 22.45
CA SER A 116 37.52 5.12 20.98
C SER A 116 36.55 4.10 20.41
N ALA A 117 36.35 2.94 21.06
CA ALA A 117 35.38 1.89 20.66
C ALA A 117 33.96 2.33 20.93
N TYR A 118 33.74 3.08 22.01
CA TYR A 118 32.41 3.61 22.36
C TYR A 118 31.76 4.45 21.24
N TRP A 119 32.57 5.23 20.51
CA TRP A 119 32.11 6.08 19.43
C TRP A 119 31.87 5.34 18.11
N ASN A 120 32.37 4.12 17.96
CA ASN A 120 32.29 3.28 16.77
C ASN A 120 31.57 1.95 17.04
N ALA A 121 30.70 1.91 18.05
CA ALA A 121 29.95 0.71 18.38
C ALA A 121 29.13 0.21 17.20
N SER A 122 29.25 -1.07 16.88
CA SER A 122 28.42 -1.74 15.87
C SER A 122 26.96 -1.74 16.31
N MET A 123 26.05 -1.74 15.34
CA MET A 123 24.62 -1.84 15.59
C MET A 123 24.04 -3.08 14.93
N VAL A 124 22.94 -3.56 15.50
CA VAL A 124 22.18 -4.70 14.98
C VAL A 124 20.74 -4.29 14.76
N THR A 125 20.22 -4.52 13.58
CA THR A 125 18.80 -4.37 13.30
C THR A 125 18.02 -5.51 13.93
N LEU A 126 16.98 -5.17 14.66
CA LEU A 126 16.00 -6.09 15.21
C LEU A 126 14.65 -5.85 14.56
N HIS A 127 14.08 -6.89 13.96
CA HIS A 127 12.74 -6.83 13.37
C HIS A 127 11.86 -7.93 13.97
N PRO A 128 11.17 -7.65 15.09
CA PRO A 128 10.22 -8.56 15.69
C PRO A 128 9.01 -8.81 14.78
N ALA A 129 8.57 -10.06 14.75
CA ALA A 129 7.33 -10.50 14.13
C ALA A 129 6.58 -11.44 15.06
N VAL A 130 5.28 -11.24 15.22
CA VAL A 130 4.39 -12.11 16.01
C VAL A 130 3.33 -12.66 15.07
N ALA A 131 3.38 -13.98 14.85
CA ALA A 131 2.43 -14.70 14.01
C ALA A 131 1.33 -15.32 14.88
N TYR A 132 0.07 -15.00 14.59
CA TYR A 132 -1.11 -15.65 15.18
C TYR A 132 -1.71 -16.61 14.18
N TYR A 133 -2.13 -17.78 14.67
CA TYR A 133 -2.69 -18.86 13.86
C TYR A 133 -3.61 -19.74 14.71
N ARG A 134 -4.42 -20.55 14.06
CA ARG A 134 -5.16 -21.64 14.72
C ARG A 134 -4.61 -22.99 14.27
N SER A 135 -4.53 -23.94 15.17
CA SER A 135 -4.43 -25.35 14.85
C SER A 135 -5.83 -25.93 14.75
N GLU A 136 -5.97 -27.08 14.12
CA GLU A 136 -7.21 -27.81 13.92
C GLU A 136 -8.05 -27.83 15.22
N ASP A 137 -9.25 -27.25 15.16
CA ASP A 137 -10.17 -27.06 16.31
C ASP A 137 -9.55 -26.43 17.57
N GLY A 138 -8.39 -25.79 17.45
CA GLY A 138 -7.65 -25.24 18.58
C GLY A 138 -7.90 -23.75 18.86
N PRO A 139 -7.50 -23.27 20.03
CA PRO A 139 -7.54 -21.86 20.37
C PRO A 139 -6.54 -21.09 19.51
N LEU A 140 -6.76 -19.77 19.41
CA LEU A 140 -5.79 -18.87 18.79
C LEU A 140 -4.45 -18.94 19.51
N SER A 141 -3.43 -19.36 18.80
CA SER A 141 -2.06 -19.49 19.26
C SER A 141 -1.18 -18.41 18.63
N HIS A 142 0.00 -18.19 19.19
CA HIS A 142 0.97 -17.28 18.59
C HIS A 142 2.40 -17.75 18.75
N LYS A 143 3.25 -17.34 17.82
CA LYS A 143 4.71 -17.50 17.91
C LYS A 143 5.40 -16.18 17.60
N SER A 144 6.41 -15.87 18.40
CA SER A 144 7.25 -14.67 18.21
C SER A 144 8.56 -15.07 17.56
N ARG A 145 9.01 -14.23 16.62
CA ARG A 145 10.31 -14.35 15.96
C ARG A 145 10.97 -12.99 15.86
N VAL A 146 12.27 -12.96 16.00
CA VAL A 146 13.06 -11.74 15.76
C VAL A 146 14.06 -12.00 14.67
N PHE A 147 13.98 -11.19 13.62
CA PHE A 147 15.00 -11.17 12.56
C PHE A 147 16.12 -10.24 13.03
N LEU A 148 17.34 -10.75 12.97
CA LEU A 148 18.56 -10.01 13.27
C LEU A 148 19.30 -9.75 11.97
N SER A 149 19.85 -8.56 11.80
CA SER A 149 20.62 -8.24 10.59
C SER A 149 21.72 -7.23 10.89
N ASP A 150 22.79 -7.31 10.12
CA ASP A 150 23.84 -6.30 10.00
C ASP A 150 23.51 -5.22 8.95
N GLU A 151 22.36 -5.34 8.23
CA GLU A 151 21.79 -4.26 7.44
C GLU A 151 21.06 -3.28 8.36
N LEU A 152 21.53 -2.04 8.42
CA LEU A 152 20.96 -1.01 9.30
C LEU A 152 19.85 -0.18 8.64
N GLY A 153 19.66 -0.34 7.35
CA GLY A 153 18.67 0.38 6.56
C GLY A 153 17.27 -0.23 6.72
N HIS A 154 16.37 0.50 7.37
CA HIS A 154 14.97 0.10 7.51
C HIS A 154 14.16 0.54 6.27
N ASN A 155 14.19 -0.25 5.23
CA ASN A 155 13.53 0.05 3.95
C ASN A 155 12.78 -1.17 3.37
N SER A 156 12.12 -0.97 2.23
CA SER A 156 11.31 -2.03 1.60
C SER A 156 12.12 -3.25 1.18
N ALA A 157 13.41 -3.10 0.86
CA ALA A 157 14.26 -4.23 0.48
C ALA A 157 14.59 -5.09 1.70
N THR A 158 14.88 -4.46 2.83
CA THR A 158 15.10 -5.14 4.11
C THR A 158 13.83 -5.87 4.56
N VAL A 159 12.66 -5.21 4.44
CA VAL A 159 11.36 -5.85 4.70
C VAL A 159 11.17 -7.08 3.81
N TYR A 160 11.45 -6.96 2.51
CA TYR A 160 11.30 -8.08 1.57
C TYR A 160 12.22 -9.26 1.90
N ALA A 161 13.48 -9.00 2.28
CA ALA A 161 14.39 -10.05 2.73
C ALA A 161 13.84 -10.78 3.97
N PHE A 162 13.31 -10.05 4.95
CA PHE A 162 12.70 -10.65 6.15
C PHE A 162 11.42 -11.42 5.83
N LEU A 163 10.61 -10.95 4.88
CA LEU A 163 9.40 -11.66 4.44
C LEU A 163 9.72 -13.02 3.82
N LYS A 164 10.79 -13.15 3.04
CA LYS A 164 11.21 -14.43 2.47
C LYS A 164 11.43 -15.48 3.57
N GLU A 165 12.18 -15.12 4.60
CA GLU A 165 12.47 -16.01 5.74
C GLU A 165 11.21 -16.26 6.58
N LEU A 166 10.41 -15.21 6.82
CA LEU A 166 9.17 -15.33 7.61
C LEU A 166 8.19 -16.30 6.97
N ILE A 167 7.94 -16.13 5.67
CA ILE A 167 6.95 -16.96 4.93
C ILE A 167 7.43 -18.40 4.82
N SER A 168 8.72 -18.61 4.58
CA SER A 168 9.31 -19.98 4.59
C SER A 168 9.08 -20.68 5.92
N ASN A 169 9.35 -19.98 7.02
CA ASN A 169 9.10 -20.50 8.37
C ASN A 169 7.60 -20.74 8.66
N LEU A 170 6.73 -19.85 8.20
CA LEU A 170 5.27 -20.01 8.37
C LEU A 170 4.75 -21.21 7.60
N LYS A 171 5.19 -21.43 6.36
CA LYS A 171 4.80 -22.60 5.54
C LYS A 171 5.28 -23.91 6.15
N THR A 172 6.44 -23.93 6.77
CA THR A 172 6.93 -25.11 7.51
C THR A 172 6.06 -25.39 8.74
N MET A 173 5.59 -24.36 9.43
CA MET A 173 4.76 -24.49 10.62
C MET A 173 3.28 -24.77 10.29
N LEU A 174 2.80 -24.21 9.20
CA LEU A 174 1.42 -24.27 8.70
C LEU A 174 1.43 -24.73 7.24
N PRO A 175 1.49 -26.03 6.96
CA PRO A 175 1.60 -26.54 5.59
C PRO A 175 0.43 -26.16 4.68
N ASP A 176 -0.77 -25.98 5.25
CA ASP A 176 -2.00 -25.62 4.54
C ASP A 176 -2.24 -24.11 4.44
N LEU A 177 -1.24 -23.28 4.77
CA LEU A 177 -1.36 -21.82 4.77
C LEU A 177 -1.68 -21.28 3.37
N LYS A 178 -2.83 -20.60 3.24
CA LYS A 178 -3.31 -19.99 2.00
C LYS A 178 -3.27 -18.46 1.98
N HIS A 179 -3.41 -17.83 3.17
CA HIS A 179 -3.47 -16.38 3.26
C HIS A 179 -2.75 -15.82 4.49
N ILE A 180 -2.07 -14.68 4.32
CA ILE A 180 -1.42 -13.95 5.40
C ILE A 180 -1.99 -12.53 5.50
N HIS A 181 -2.44 -12.16 6.70
CA HIS A 181 -2.86 -10.80 7.05
C HIS A 181 -1.71 -10.08 7.76
N TYR A 182 -1.00 -9.22 7.05
CA TYR A 182 0.02 -8.37 7.66
C TYR A 182 -0.60 -7.19 8.38
N TYR A 183 -0.07 -6.87 9.57
CA TYR A 183 -0.40 -5.70 10.36
C TYR A 183 0.88 -5.00 10.79
N THR A 184 1.08 -3.77 10.35
CA THR A 184 2.25 -2.96 10.66
C THR A 184 1.84 -1.55 11.04
N ASP A 185 2.76 -0.79 11.60
CA ASP A 185 2.66 0.65 11.58
C ASP A 185 2.80 1.20 10.14
N SER A 186 2.88 2.50 9.96
CA SER A 186 2.68 3.15 8.66
C SER A 186 3.88 3.92 8.09
N PRO A 187 5.16 3.64 8.41
CA PRO A 187 6.26 4.37 7.80
C PRO A 187 6.33 4.12 6.30
N THR A 188 6.36 5.20 5.54
CA THR A 188 6.38 5.11 4.07
C THR A 188 7.69 4.56 3.53
N SER A 189 8.79 4.74 4.25
CA SER A 189 10.10 4.17 3.88
C SER A 189 10.14 2.64 3.99
N GLN A 190 9.34 2.07 4.86
CA GLN A 190 9.35 0.65 5.22
C GLN A 190 8.18 -0.11 4.57
N TYR A 191 6.95 0.14 5.03
CA TYR A 191 5.80 -0.72 4.75
C TYR A 191 4.75 -0.09 3.83
N ARG A 192 4.44 1.23 3.96
CA ARG A 192 3.33 1.85 3.25
C ARG A 192 3.79 2.63 2.03
N ASN A 193 4.22 1.92 0.99
CA ASN A 193 4.74 2.51 -0.23
C ASN A 193 4.45 1.64 -1.47
N LYS A 194 4.69 2.22 -2.65
CA LYS A 194 4.45 1.57 -3.94
C LYS A 194 5.18 0.24 -4.11
N THR A 195 6.38 0.09 -3.56
CA THR A 195 7.18 -1.14 -3.67
C THR A 195 6.54 -2.28 -2.90
N ILE A 196 6.14 -2.05 -1.65
CA ILE A 196 5.44 -3.05 -0.83
C ILE A 196 4.08 -3.39 -1.44
N PHE A 197 3.35 -2.41 -1.98
CA PHE A 197 2.09 -2.67 -2.68
C PHE A 197 2.29 -3.56 -3.91
N TYR A 198 3.38 -3.34 -4.66
CA TYR A 198 3.71 -4.17 -5.80
C TYR A 198 4.14 -5.58 -5.40
N LEU A 199 4.97 -5.73 -4.38
CA LEU A 199 5.31 -7.04 -3.79
C LEU A 199 4.05 -7.78 -3.33
N LEU A 200 3.13 -7.08 -2.66
CA LEU A 200 1.85 -7.64 -2.24
C LEU A 200 1.03 -8.14 -3.43
N SER A 201 0.98 -7.38 -4.53
CA SER A 201 0.26 -7.79 -5.74
C SER A 201 0.79 -9.08 -6.36
N ARG A 202 2.08 -9.37 -6.16
CA ARG A 202 2.77 -10.57 -6.64
C ARG A 202 2.96 -11.65 -5.58
N HIS A 203 2.39 -11.47 -4.40
CA HIS A 203 2.65 -12.33 -3.25
C HIS A 203 2.34 -13.81 -3.54
N LYS A 204 1.26 -14.10 -4.27
CA LYS A 204 0.90 -15.46 -4.69
C LYS A 204 1.94 -16.06 -5.65
N GLU A 205 2.49 -15.27 -6.58
CA GLU A 205 3.54 -15.73 -7.50
C GLU A 205 4.87 -15.97 -6.78
N LEU A 206 5.23 -15.07 -5.86
CA LEU A 206 6.53 -15.10 -5.18
C LEU A 206 6.58 -16.18 -4.10
N PHE A 207 5.46 -16.45 -3.43
CA PHE A 207 5.44 -17.26 -2.21
C PHE A 207 4.39 -18.38 -2.22
N ASP A 208 3.58 -18.46 -3.27
CA ASP A 208 2.45 -19.40 -3.37
C ASP A 208 1.41 -19.26 -2.23
N VAL A 209 1.33 -18.10 -1.62
CA VAL A 209 0.38 -17.70 -0.57
C VAL A 209 -0.17 -16.32 -0.91
N THR A 210 -1.47 -16.11 -0.76
CA THR A 210 -2.07 -14.78 -0.92
C THR A 210 -1.85 -13.92 0.32
N ALA A 211 -1.94 -12.60 0.20
CA ALA A 211 -1.83 -11.74 1.37
C ALA A 211 -2.67 -10.46 1.29
N SER A 212 -2.93 -9.90 2.46
CA SER A 212 -3.44 -8.55 2.65
C SER A 212 -2.53 -7.79 3.61
N TRP A 213 -2.45 -6.47 3.45
CA TRP A 213 -1.65 -5.60 4.32
C TRP A 213 -2.53 -4.55 4.98
N ASN A 214 -2.49 -4.53 6.29
CA ASN A 214 -3.28 -3.63 7.13
C ASN A 214 -2.33 -2.73 7.91
N TYR A 215 -2.63 -1.44 7.97
CA TYR A 215 -1.79 -0.44 8.62
C TYR A 215 -2.49 0.14 9.82
N PHE A 216 -1.81 0.19 10.95
CA PHE A 216 -2.27 1.01 12.07
C PHE A 216 -2.21 2.49 11.71
N GLU A 217 -3.03 3.28 12.36
CA GLU A 217 -2.99 4.73 12.22
C GLU A 217 -1.68 5.28 12.78
N ALA A 218 -1.17 6.35 12.19
CA ALA A 218 0.10 6.94 12.57
C ALA A 218 0.20 7.25 14.07
N GLY A 219 1.29 6.83 14.71
CA GLY A 219 1.52 6.97 16.15
C GLY A 219 0.77 5.97 17.03
N HIS A 220 0.03 5.02 16.44
CA HIS A 220 -0.74 4.00 17.15
C HIS A 220 -0.36 2.56 16.72
N GLY A 221 0.85 2.37 16.21
CA GLY A 221 1.37 1.05 15.82
C GLY A 221 1.92 0.21 16.97
N LYS A 222 2.00 0.76 18.20
CA LYS A 222 2.55 0.01 19.34
C LYS A 222 1.78 -1.29 19.59
N GLY A 223 2.54 -2.38 19.67
CA GLY A 223 1.96 -3.70 19.75
C GLY A 223 2.91 -4.73 20.41
N PRO A 224 2.63 -6.02 20.21
CA PRO A 224 3.44 -7.08 20.80
C PRO A 224 4.90 -7.05 20.33
N CYS A 225 5.19 -6.52 19.15
CA CYS A 225 6.54 -6.41 18.62
C CYS A 225 7.44 -5.52 19.48
N ASP A 226 6.91 -4.38 20.00
CA ASP A 226 7.64 -3.51 20.93
C ASP A 226 8.04 -4.28 22.21
N GLY A 227 7.11 -5.08 22.74
CA GLY A 227 7.36 -5.91 23.92
C GLY A 227 8.44 -6.95 23.67
N VAL A 228 8.37 -7.65 22.53
CA VAL A 228 9.36 -8.66 22.12
C VAL A 228 10.73 -8.01 21.91
N GLY A 229 10.82 -6.94 21.10
CA GLY A 229 12.06 -6.24 20.85
C GLY A 229 12.72 -5.69 22.12
N GLY A 230 11.91 -5.04 22.97
CA GLY A 230 12.39 -4.54 24.27
C GLY A 230 12.86 -5.63 25.23
N SER A 231 12.19 -6.79 25.21
CA SER A 231 12.61 -7.93 26.05
C SER A 231 13.93 -8.52 25.56
N VAL A 232 14.08 -8.71 24.25
CA VAL A 232 15.34 -9.22 23.65
C VAL A 232 16.51 -8.29 23.94
N LYS A 233 16.34 -6.98 23.79
CA LYS A 233 17.38 -6.00 24.12
C LYS A 233 17.79 -6.08 25.61
N ARG A 234 16.81 -6.08 26.52
CA ARG A 234 17.08 -6.20 27.96
C ARG A 234 17.81 -7.50 28.31
N MET A 235 17.44 -8.61 27.69
CA MET A 235 18.13 -9.89 27.90
C MET A 235 19.58 -9.83 27.41
N ALA A 236 19.84 -9.22 26.25
CA ALA A 236 21.19 -9.03 25.73
C ALA A 236 22.03 -8.13 26.65
N ASP A 237 21.49 -6.99 27.06
CA ASP A 237 22.16 -6.05 27.97
C ASP A 237 22.50 -6.72 29.32
N GLU A 238 21.59 -7.54 29.84
CA GLU A 238 21.79 -8.28 31.07
C GLU A 238 22.90 -9.32 30.92
N ALA A 239 22.91 -10.07 29.79
CA ALA A 239 23.93 -11.08 29.52
C ALA A 239 25.33 -10.45 29.39
N VAL A 240 25.44 -9.30 28.70
CA VAL A 240 26.69 -8.53 28.61
C VAL A 240 27.12 -8.03 29.99
N ARG A 241 26.22 -7.44 30.77
CA ARG A 241 26.53 -6.93 32.13
C ARG A 241 26.96 -8.02 33.09
N GLN A 242 26.41 -9.21 32.96
CA GLN A 242 26.83 -10.38 33.75
C GLN A 242 28.11 -11.06 33.23
N GLN A 243 28.76 -10.50 32.22
CA GLN A 243 29.97 -11.05 31.56
C GLN A 243 29.75 -12.46 30.97
N LYS A 244 28.53 -12.83 30.66
CA LYS A 244 28.18 -14.13 30.07
C LYS A 244 28.45 -14.18 28.56
N VAL A 245 28.48 -13.03 27.92
CA VAL A 245 28.67 -12.89 26.48
C VAL A 245 29.27 -11.54 26.14
N ASN A 246 30.02 -11.51 25.05
CA ASN A 246 30.46 -10.28 24.40
C ASN A 246 29.76 -10.16 23.04
N ILE A 247 28.91 -9.15 22.85
CA ILE A 247 28.13 -8.92 21.64
C ILE A 247 28.72 -7.72 20.91
N GLN A 248 29.58 -8.02 19.94
CA GLN A 248 30.31 -6.98 19.18
C GLN A 248 29.62 -6.62 17.86
N ASP A 249 28.81 -7.52 17.30
CA ASP A 249 28.14 -7.37 16.00
C ASP A 249 26.89 -8.28 15.90
N ALA A 250 26.24 -8.29 14.76
CA ALA A 250 25.03 -9.07 14.53
C ALA A 250 25.26 -10.60 14.53
N PRO A 251 26.35 -11.15 13.94
CA PRO A 251 26.70 -12.54 14.10
C PRO A 251 26.91 -12.98 15.55
N HIS A 252 27.61 -12.20 16.38
CA HIS A 252 27.78 -12.49 17.81
C HIS A 252 26.44 -12.44 18.55
N PHE A 253 25.60 -11.46 18.23
CA PHE A 253 24.25 -11.38 18.80
C PHE A 253 23.45 -12.65 18.46
N PHE A 254 23.46 -13.06 17.18
CA PHE A 254 22.76 -14.26 16.73
C PHE A 254 23.30 -15.52 17.42
N ALA A 255 24.62 -15.71 17.47
CA ALA A 255 25.24 -16.85 18.13
C ALA A 255 24.83 -16.95 19.61
N TRP A 256 24.77 -15.82 20.33
CA TRP A 256 24.26 -15.78 21.70
C TRP A 256 22.79 -16.21 21.77
N THR A 257 21.92 -15.76 20.86
CA THR A 257 20.51 -16.15 20.87
C THR A 257 20.32 -17.65 20.64
N GLN A 258 21.16 -18.28 19.81
CA GLN A 258 21.09 -19.72 19.56
C GLN A 258 21.38 -20.55 20.82
N GLN A 259 22.29 -20.10 21.68
CA GLN A 259 22.61 -20.76 22.95
C GLN A 259 21.45 -20.68 23.96
N HIS A 260 20.56 -19.70 23.82
CA HIS A 260 19.45 -19.44 24.74
C HIS A 260 18.08 -19.80 24.14
N GLN A 261 18.03 -20.33 22.92
CA GLN A 261 16.79 -20.60 22.19
C GLN A 261 15.92 -21.66 22.89
N SER A 262 16.51 -22.64 23.54
CA SER A 262 15.78 -23.70 24.26
C SER A 262 14.98 -23.20 25.49
N SER A 263 15.31 -22.03 26.02
CA SER A 263 14.64 -21.41 27.16
C SER A 263 13.74 -20.21 26.76
N SER A 264 13.75 -19.82 25.48
CA SER A 264 13.03 -18.67 24.97
C SER A 264 11.77 -19.06 24.21
N SER A 265 10.68 -18.34 24.46
CA SER A 265 9.45 -18.42 23.63
C SER A 265 9.61 -17.68 22.28
N VAL A 266 10.76 -17.05 22.03
CA VAL A 266 11.07 -16.26 20.83
C VAL A 266 12.08 -17.01 19.98
N ALA A 267 11.76 -17.25 18.72
CA ALA A 267 12.69 -17.77 17.73
C ALA A 267 13.51 -16.64 17.09
N PHE A 268 14.74 -16.93 16.70
CA PHE A 268 15.64 -15.97 16.06
C PHE A 268 16.06 -16.45 14.68
N THR A 269 16.20 -15.51 13.75
CA THR A 269 16.71 -15.78 12.40
C THR A 269 17.70 -14.66 12.05
N PHE A 270 18.88 -15.03 11.60
CA PHE A 270 19.85 -14.06 11.07
C PHE A 270 19.62 -13.89 9.56
N VAL A 271 19.50 -12.65 9.12
CA VAL A 271 19.38 -12.28 7.72
C VAL A 271 20.55 -11.35 7.39
N PRO A 272 21.56 -11.85 6.68
CA PRO A 272 22.75 -11.08 6.40
C PRO A 272 22.46 -9.94 5.41
N LYS A 273 23.30 -8.92 5.43
CA LYS A 273 23.21 -7.74 4.56
C LYS A 273 23.19 -8.11 3.07
N GLU A 274 23.87 -9.18 2.69
CA GLU A 274 23.89 -9.71 1.33
C GLU A 274 22.50 -10.16 0.87
N ALA A 275 21.71 -10.74 1.76
CA ALA A 275 20.32 -11.12 1.46
C ALA A 275 19.45 -9.86 1.24
N CYS A 276 19.66 -8.80 2.00
CA CYS A 276 19.00 -7.51 1.79
C CYS A 276 19.42 -6.85 0.47
N SER A 277 20.71 -6.95 0.11
CA SER A 277 21.24 -6.47 -1.18
C SER A 277 20.65 -7.25 -2.36
N THR A 278 20.51 -8.56 -2.23
CA THR A 278 19.85 -9.41 -3.23
C THR A 278 18.38 -9.01 -3.39
N ALA A 279 17.66 -8.85 -2.28
CA ALA A 279 16.28 -8.39 -2.28
C ALA A 279 16.12 -7.02 -2.95
N LYS A 280 17.07 -6.10 -2.73
CA LYS A 280 17.10 -4.81 -3.41
C LYS A 280 17.24 -4.95 -4.91
N SER A 281 18.18 -5.77 -5.37
CA SER A 281 18.38 -6.03 -6.81
C SER A 281 17.16 -6.68 -7.46
N GLU A 282 16.43 -7.55 -6.74
CA GLU A 282 15.17 -8.12 -7.22
C GLU A 282 14.08 -7.06 -7.38
N ILE A 283 13.96 -6.14 -6.39
CA ILE A 283 13.01 -5.01 -6.45
C ILE A 283 13.33 -4.09 -7.62
N GLU A 284 14.60 -3.80 -7.87
CA GLU A 284 15.04 -2.95 -8.98
C GLU A 284 14.61 -3.53 -10.35
N ARG A 285 14.56 -4.85 -10.49
CA ARG A 285 14.06 -5.53 -11.70
C ARG A 285 12.55 -5.35 -11.93
N PHE A 286 11.81 -4.91 -10.92
CA PHE A 286 10.39 -4.61 -11.12
C PHE A 286 10.15 -3.41 -12.04
N GLY A 287 11.18 -2.58 -12.28
CA GLY A 287 11.10 -1.42 -13.13
C GLY A 287 10.23 -0.30 -12.54
N ASN A 288 9.61 0.51 -13.40
CA ASN A 288 8.79 1.62 -12.92
C ASN A 288 7.50 1.12 -12.27
N ILE A 289 7.26 1.53 -11.02
CA ILE A 289 6.04 1.24 -10.27
C ILE A 289 5.29 2.55 -10.05
N VAL A 290 4.03 2.60 -10.48
CA VAL A 290 3.16 3.77 -10.34
C VAL A 290 2.77 3.95 -8.87
N PRO A 291 2.93 5.15 -8.29
CA PRO A 291 2.48 5.44 -6.93
C PRO A 291 0.95 5.43 -6.82
N VAL A 292 0.44 4.93 -5.71
CA VAL A 292 -0.99 5.00 -5.38
C VAL A 292 -1.31 6.41 -4.88
N PRO A 293 -2.23 7.16 -5.54
CA PRO A 293 -2.67 8.45 -5.04
C PRO A 293 -3.30 8.32 -3.65
N GLY A 294 -2.96 9.24 -2.75
CA GLY A 294 -3.51 9.22 -1.39
C GLY A 294 -3.03 8.08 -0.50
N THR A 295 -1.86 7.51 -0.76
CA THR A 295 -1.23 6.42 0.02
C THR A 295 -1.33 6.65 1.54
N MET A 296 -1.24 7.90 2.01
CA MET A 296 -1.31 8.23 3.44
C MET A 296 -2.70 7.97 4.07
N SER A 297 -3.76 7.90 3.29
CA SER A 297 -5.11 7.58 3.76
C SER A 297 -5.45 6.08 3.64
N VAL A 298 -4.57 5.28 3.04
CA VAL A 298 -4.79 3.85 2.85
C VAL A 298 -4.39 3.08 4.10
N HIS A 299 -5.31 2.31 4.68
CA HIS A 299 -5.03 1.44 5.84
C HIS A 299 -5.31 -0.04 5.58
N ALA A 300 -5.82 -0.39 4.42
CA ALA A 300 -5.90 -1.79 4.01
C ALA A 300 -5.65 -1.92 2.50
N VAL A 301 -4.85 -2.91 2.13
CA VAL A 301 -4.49 -3.24 0.75
C VAL A 301 -4.58 -4.74 0.57
N THR A 302 -5.14 -5.18 -0.55
CA THR A 302 -5.13 -6.59 -0.95
C THR A 302 -4.80 -6.74 -2.42
N ALA A 303 -4.21 -7.86 -2.79
CA ALA A 303 -3.89 -8.17 -4.17
C ALA A 303 -5.14 -8.60 -4.94
N ILE A 304 -5.22 -8.19 -6.21
CA ILE A 304 -6.17 -8.74 -7.20
C ILE A 304 -5.42 -9.66 -8.14
N SER A 305 -4.35 -9.14 -8.71
CA SER A 305 -3.47 -9.83 -9.65
C SER A 305 -2.10 -9.11 -9.68
N PRO A 306 -1.08 -9.66 -10.31
CA PRO A 306 0.20 -9.00 -10.44
C PRO A 306 0.07 -7.58 -11.01
N GLY A 307 0.61 -6.59 -10.29
CA GLY A 307 0.51 -5.18 -10.63
C GLY A 307 -0.84 -4.51 -10.34
N LYS A 308 -1.83 -5.23 -9.79
CA LYS A 308 -3.17 -4.71 -9.50
C LYS A 308 -3.57 -4.98 -8.07
N ILE A 309 -3.96 -3.93 -7.35
CA ILE A 309 -4.38 -3.99 -5.95
C ILE A 309 -5.72 -3.32 -5.73
N MET A 310 -6.36 -3.68 -4.63
CA MET A 310 -7.44 -2.92 -4.02
C MET A 310 -6.96 -2.26 -2.74
N ALA A 311 -7.35 -1.01 -2.52
CA ALA A 311 -7.02 -0.25 -1.32
C ALA A 311 -8.24 0.45 -0.74
N ARG A 312 -8.25 0.65 0.59
CA ARG A 312 -9.31 1.39 1.29
C ARG A 312 -8.79 2.11 2.53
N GLU A 313 -9.60 3.03 3.04
CA GLU A 313 -9.24 3.89 4.18
C GLU A 313 -9.11 3.11 5.50
N THR A 314 -9.88 2.04 5.70
CA THR A 314 -9.84 1.24 6.94
C THR A 314 -9.95 -0.24 6.63
N SER A 315 -9.37 -1.09 7.48
CA SER A 315 -9.57 -2.54 7.41
C SER A 315 -11.04 -2.91 7.65
N CYS A 316 -11.47 -4.03 7.09
CA CYS A 316 -12.78 -4.62 7.37
C CYS A 316 -12.70 -6.15 7.25
N HIS A 317 -13.02 -6.82 8.30
CA HIS A 317 -13.10 -8.27 8.39
C HIS A 317 -14.53 -8.70 8.75
N CYS A 318 -15.55 -8.04 8.16
CA CYS A 318 -16.93 -8.46 8.31
C CYS A 318 -17.17 -9.78 7.56
N GLN A 319 -18.26 -10.47 7.89
CA GLN A 319 -18.58 -11.77 7.32
C GLN A 319 -18.56 -11.76 5.78
N ARG A 320 -19.08 -10.69 5.14
CA ARG A 320 -19.04 -10.56 3.68
C ARG A 320 -17.62 -10.52 3.11
N CYS A 321 -16.71 -9.79 3.78
CA CYS A 321 -15.31 -9.76 3.36
C CYS A 321 -14.59 -11.09 3.58
N PHE A 322 -15.08 -11.94 4.49
CA PHE A 322 -14.57 -13.29 4.73
C PHE A 322 -15.16 -14.33 3.77
N THR A 323 -16.47 -14.34 3.61
CA THR A 323 -17.16 -15.40 2.85
C THR A 323 -17.06 -15.19 1.34
N ASP A 324 -17.14 -13.96 0.88
CA ASP A 324 -17.15 -13.70 -0.56
C ASP A 324 -15.72 -13.64 -1.12
N GLY A 325 -14.71 -13.64 -0.21
CA GLY A 325 -13.26 -13.71 -0.53
C GLY A 325 -12.80 -12.64 -1.52
N VAL A 326 -13.71 -11.82 -1.98
CA VAL A 326 -13.57 -10.98 -3.16
C VAL A 326 -14.45 -9.75 -3.06
N PHE A 327 -13.86 -8.75 -3.44
CA PHE A 327 -14.32 -7.55 -4.04
C PHE A 327 -15.76 -7.60 -4.61
N ASN A 328 -16.68 -7.08 -3.87
CA ASN A 328 -17.95 -6.61 -4.39
C ASN A 328 -17.89 -5.07 -4.45
N PRO A 329 -17.81 -4.45 -5.65
CA PRO A 329 -17.80 -2.99 -5.79
C PRO A 329 -19.03 -2.32 -5.16
N ASP A 330 -20.15 -3.03 -5.05
CA ASP A 330 -21.38 -2.57 -4.44
C ASP A 330 -21.46 -2.81 -2.92
N SER A 331 -20.40 -3.39 -2.33
CA SER A 331 -20.29 -3.56 -0.88
C SER A 331 -20.14 -2.21 -0.18
N PRO A 332 -20.79 -2.00 1.00
CA PRO A 332 -20.56 -0.83 1.83
C PRO A 332 -19.09 -0.69 2.29
N CYS A 333 -18.29 -1.72 2.05
CA CYS A 333 -16.84 -1.72 2.25
C CYS A 333 -16.14 -1.22 0.98
N SER A 334 -16.29 0.05 0.64
CA SER A 334 -15.79 0.65 -0.60
C SER A 334 -14.28 0.48 -0.80
N TRP A 335 -13.89 -0.35 -1.75
CA TRP A 335 -12.52 -0.49 -2.23
C TRP A 335 -12.26 0.41 -3.43
N LYS A 336 -11.02 0.89 -3.55
CA LYS A 336 -10.53 1.54 -4.77
C LYS A 336 -9.50 0.64 -5.42
N ILE A 337 -9.65 0.43 -6.71
CA ILE A 337 -8.69 -0.34 -7.51
C ILE A 337 -7.56 0.58 -7.95
N HIS A 338 -6.33 0.08 -7.89
CA HIS A 338 -5.14 0.79 -8.33
C HIS A 338 -4.28 -0.12 -9.19
N LEU A 339 -3.82 0.39 -10.32
CA LEU A 339 -2.80 -0.21 -11.16
C LEU A 339 -1.44 0.32 -10.72
N LEU A 340 -0.52 -0.60 -10.45
CA LEU A 340 0.83 -0.30 -9.94
C LEU A 340 1.90 -0.32 -11.04
N LYS A 341 1.56 -0.84 -12.20
CA LYS A 341 2.31 -0.65 -13.42
C LYS A 341 1.42 0.10 -14.39
N GLU A 342 1.98 1.06 -15.09
CA GLU A 342 1.38 1.44 -16.35
C GLU A 342 1.22 0.13 -17.09
N CYS A 343 0.00 -0.18 -17.52
CA CYS A 343 -0.14 -1.22 -18.52
C CYS A 343 0.89 -0.84 -19.58
N GLN A 344 1.93 -1.64 -19.76
CA GLN A 344 2.43 -1.77 -21.11
C GLN A 344 1.17 -2.25 -21.82
N ALA A 345 0.52 -1.33 -22.54
CA ALA A 345 -0.47 -1.69 -23.54
C ALA A 345 0.16 -2.92 -24.21
N GLU A 346 -0.51 -4.04 -24.15
CA GLU A 346 -0.10 -5.28 -24.82
C GLU A 346 0.44 -4.81 -26.14
N ALA A 347 1.69 -5.07 -26.46
CA ALA A 347 2.58 -4.39 -27.40
C ALA A 347 1.75 -3.67 -28.44
N GLY A 348 1.56 -2.34 -28.23
CA GLY A 348 0.37 -1.62 -28.70
C GLY A 348 0.10 -2.03 -30.11
N ILE A 349 -1.13 -2.36 -30.45
CA ILE A 349 -1.49 -2.80 -31.81
C ILE A 349 -0.73 -1.89 -32.76
N VAL A 350 0.29 -2.42 -33.42
CA VAL A 350 1.07 -1.67 -34.40
C VAL A 350 0.33 -1.85 -35.70
N PRO A 351 -0.54 -0.90 -36.08
CA PRO A 351 -1.28 -1.01 -37.31
C PRO A 351 -0.32 -0.83 -38.47
N VAL A 352 -0.69 -1.34 -39.63
CA VAL A 352 0.03 -1.09 -40.86
C VAL A 352 -0.83 -0.27 -41.82
N ALA A 353 -0.20 0.42 -42.77
CA ALA A 353 -0.93 1.19 -43.77
C ALA A 353 -1.91 0.30 -44.53
N GLY A 354 -3.17 0.72 -44.58
CA GLY A 354 -4.25 -0.04 -45.20
C GLY A 354 -5.18 -0.76 -44.19
N ASP A 355 -4.76 -0.93 -42.94
CA ASP A 355 -5.58 -1.54 -41.90
C ASP A 355 -6.81 -0.68 -41.58
N TRP A 356 -7.90 -1.36 -41.23
CA TRP A 356 -9.04 -0.75 -40.58
C TRP A 356 -8.94 -0.87 -39.10
N VAL A 357 -9.16 0.23 -38.38
CA VAL A 357 -8.97 0.29 -36.96
C VAL A 357 -10.14 0.96 -36.25
N ALA A 358 -10.36 0.56 -34.98
CA ALA A 358 -11.11 1.32 -34.01
C ALA A 358 -10.11 2.05 -33.11
N ALA A 359 -10.21 3.38 -33.01
CA ALA A 359 -9.31 4.19 -32.20
C ALA A 359 -10.08 5.20 -31.35
N VAL A 360 -9.51 5.57 -30.19
CA VAL A 360 -10.10 6.53 -29.25
C VAL A 360 -9.59 7.93 -29.54
N TYR A 361 -10.53 8.88 -29.59
CA TYR A 361 -10.27 10.30 -29.67
C TYR A 361 -11.39 11.07 -28.95
N ASP A 362 -11.06 12.08 -28.16
CA ASP A 362 -12.03 12.91 -27.40
C ASP A 362 -13.12 12.09 -26.65
N ASP A 363 -12.71 11.15 -25.84
CA ASP A 363 -13.59 10.31 -25.00
C ASP A 363 -14.63 9.49 -25.80
N LYS A 364 -14.34 9.18 -27.08
CA LYS A 364 -15.17 8.33 -27.94
C LYS A 364 -14.28 7.46 -28.81
N TRP A 365 -14.82 6.35 -29.28
CA TRP A 365 -14.14 5.56 -30.29
C TRP A 365 -14.71 5.80 -31.70
N TYR A 366 -13.83 5.77 -32.67
CA TYR A 366 -14.12 6.01 -34.07
C TYR A 366 -13.51 4.89 -34.91
N VAL A 367 -14.11 4.70 -36.11
CA VAL A 367 -13.60 3.76 -37.09
C VAL A 367 -12.84 4.56 -38.17
N GLY A 368 -11.68 4.09 -38.51
CA GLY A 368 -10.86 4.72 -39.54
C GLY A 368 -9.99 3.72 -40.30
N LYS A 369 -9.39 4.23 -41.40
CA LYS A 369 -8.43 3.49 -42.21
C LYS A 369 -7.05 4.10 -42.01
N VAL A 370 -6.06 3.28 -41.73
CA VAL A 370 -4.67 3.72 -41.57
C VAL A 370 -4.08 4.11 -42.93
N LEU A 371 -3.57 5.32 -42.99
CA LEU A 371 -2.92 5.87 -44.18
C LEU A 371 -1.41 5.66 -44.14
N GLU A 372 -0.80 6.03 -43.01
CA GLU A 372 0.64 6.01 -42.80
C GLU A 372 0.94 5.64 -41.32
N VAL A 373 2.15 5.14 -41.07
CA VAL A 373 2.58 4.72 -39.74
C VAL A 373 3.98 5.25 -39.47
N ASP A 374 4.16 5.94 -38.35
CA ASP A 374 5.46 6.32 -37.79
C ASP A 374 5.85 5.39 -36.64
N LEU A 375 6.84 4.53 -36.90
CA LEU A 375 7.34 3.58 -35.92
C LEU A 375 8.26 4.23 -34.88
N VAL A 376 8.79 5.42 -35.16
CA VAL A 376 9.69 6.14 -34.22
C VAL A 376 8.86 6.87 -33.18
N GLU A 377 7.89 7.66 -33.62
CA GLU A 377 6.97 8.39 -32.74
C GLU A 377 5.85 7.50 -32.20
N LYS A 378 5.67 6.27 -32.78
CA LYS A 378 4.61 5.29 -32.43
C LYS A 378 3.21 5.86 -32.68
N ASP A 379 3.03 6.53 -33.76
CA ASP A 379 1.78 7.13 -34.21
C ASP A 379 1.35 6.56 -35.56
N ALA A 380 0.03 6.59 -35.83
CA ALA A 380 -0.55 6.25 -37.11
C ALA A 380 -1.42 7.41 -37.65
N GLN A 381 -1.27 7.79 -38.91
CA GLN A 381 -2.19 8.67 -39.56
C GLN A 381 -3.43 7.89 -40.00
N ILE A 382 -4.58 8.25 -39.47
CA ILE A 382 -5.84 7.55 -39.65
C ILE A 382 -6.86 8.51 -40.29
N SER A 383 -7.49 8.07 -41.37
CA SER A 383 -8.64 8.74 -41.95
C SER A 383 -9.92 8.19 -41.33
N PHE A 384 -10.68 9.05 -40.66
CA PHE A 384 -11.82 8.65 -39.86
C PHE A 384 -13.16 8.75 -40.60
N MET A 385 -14.05 7.80 -40.30
CA MET A 385 -15.43 7.81 -40.70
C MET A 385 -16.29 8.49 -39.64
N HIS A 386 -17.34 9.18 -40.05
CA HIS A 386 -18.31 9.82 -39.17
C HIS A 386 -19.60 8.99 -39.03
N ASP A 387 -20.28 9.12 -37.91
CA ASP A 387 -21.63 8.59 -37.73
C ASP A 387 -22.61 9.22 -38.73
N ALA A 388 -23.29 8.39 -39.50
CA ALA A 388 -24.22 8.85 -40.51
C ALA A 388 -25.59 9.26 -39.94
N ARG A 389 -25.94 8.84 -38.70
CA ARG A 389 -27.17 9.18 -37.96
C ARG A 389 -26.90 9.20 -36.46
N ARG A 390 -27.53 10.13 -35.74
CA ARG A 390 -27.44 10.27 -34.26
C ARG A 390 -27.85 9.04 -33.46
N GLN A 391 -28.43 8.03 -34.06
CA GLN A 391 -28.77 6.73 -33.46
C GLN A 391 -28.83 5.69 -34.59
N GLY A 392 -27.95 4.68 -34.62
CA GLY A 392 -28.12 3.54 -35.47
C GLY A 392 -26.90 2.90 -36.14
N GLY A 393 -25.66 3.23 -35.75
CA GLY A 393 -24.47 2.44 -36.12
C GLY A 393 -24.15 2.44 -37.62
N PHE A 394 -24.54 3.48 -38.37
CA PHE A 394 -24.16 3.67 -39.76
C PHE A 394 -23.02 4.67 -39.87
N LEU A 395 -21.97 4.29 -40.57
CA LEU A 395 -20.78 5.08 -40.81
C LEU A 395 -20.82 5.68 -42.24
N LYS A 396 -20.18 6.82 -42.42
CA LYS A 396 -19.97 7.43 -43.72
C LYS A 396 -18.63 8.15 -43.78
N TRP A 397 -18.02 8.22 -44.94
CA TRP A 397 -16.88 9.11 -45.14
C TRP A 397 -17.33 10.58 -45.09
N PRO A 398 -16.59 11.45 -44.41
CA PRO A 398 -16.84 12.87 -44.41
C PRO A 398 -16.59 13.46 -45.80
N THR A 399 -17.15 14.64 -46.06
CA THR A 399 -16.98 15.34 -47.34
C THR A 399 -15.55 15.89 -47.53
N SER A 400 -14.93 16.28 -46.42
CA SER A 400 -13.51 16.62 -46.36
C SER A 400 -12.80 15.52 -45.54
N PRO A 401 -11.62 15.06 -45.95
CA PRO A 401 -10.88 14.06 -45.19
C PRO A 401 -10.70 14.49 -43.74
N ASP A 402 -10.93 13.57 -42.81
CA ASP A 402 -10.70 13.74 -41.37
C ASP A 402 -9.51 12.85 -40.97
N ASP A 403 -8.33 13.35 -41.32
CA ASP A 403 -7.07 12.63 -41.17
C ASP A 403 -6.32 13.15 -39.95
N LEU A 404 -6.12 12.29 -38.96
CA LEU A 404 -5.43 12.63 -37.70
C LEU A 404 -4.29 11.65 -37.41
N TRP A 405 -3.20 12.16 -36.84
CA TRP A 405 -2.17 11.33 -36.22
C TRP A 405 -2.62 10.90 -34.83
N ILE A 406 -2.72 9.60 -34.62
CA ILE A 406 -3.21 8.97 -33.39
C ILE A 406 -2.13 8.07 -32.85
N PRO A 407 -1.75 8.21 -31.54
CA PRO A 407 -0.80 7.33 -30.90
C PRO A 407 -1.27 5.86 -30.93
N PHE A 408 -0.36 4.89 -31.11
CA PHE A 408 -0.70 3.47 -31.13
C PHE A 408 -1.47 3.02 -29.88
N LYS A 409 -1.18 3.62 -28.72
CA LYS A 409 -1.89 3.36 -27.47
C LYS A 409 -3.38 3.69 -27.50
N SER A 410 -3.81 4.54 -28.43
CA SER A 410 -5.22 4.90 -28.63
C SER A 410 -5.92 4.02 -29.67
N VAL A 411 -5.21 3.11 -30.34
CA VAL A 411 -5.79 2.12 -31.24
C VAL A 411 -6.31 0.95 -30.42
N LEU A 412 -7.63 0.77 -30.37
CA LEU A 412 -8.28 -0.30 -29.57
C LEU A 412 -8.17 -1.67 -30.24
N ALA A 413 -8.36 -1.72 -31.57
CA ALA A 413 -8.33 -2.95 -32.33
C ALA A 413 -8.08 -2.68 -33.83
N ILE A 414 -7.44 -3.64 -34.51
CA ILE A 414 -7.55 -3.81 -35.96
C ILE A 414 -8.85 -4.57 -36.20
N ILE A 415 -9.69 -4.07 -37.10
CA ILE A 415 -11.03 -4.59 -37.34
C ILE A 415 -11.19 -4.99 -38.82
N GLU A 416 -12.19 -5.81 -39.09
CA GLU A 416 -12.58 -6.09 -40.49
C GLU A 416 -13.12 -4.83 -41.16
N PRO A 417 -12.92 -4.68 -42.49
CA PRO A 417 -13.46 -3.55 -43.22
C PRO A 417 -14.98 -3.40 -43.02
N PRO A 418 -15.49 -2.18 -42.73
CA PRO A 418 -16.93 -1.96 -42.71
C PRO A 418 -17.55 -2.30 -44.06
N PHE A 419 -18.67 -2.98 -44.09
CA PHE A 419 -19.35 -3.36 -45.32
C PHE A 419 -20.32 -2.26 -45.79
N PRO A 420 -20.38 -1.98 -47.10
CA PRO A 420 -21.26 -0.98 -47.67
C PRO A 420 -22.73 -1.40 -47.53
N CYS A 421 -23.60 -0.46 -47.22
CA CYS A 421 -25.03 -0.70 -47.03
C CYS A 421 -25.88 0.46 -47.60
N GLY A 422 -27.18 0.20 -47.82
CA GLY A 422 -28.12 1.15 -48.40
C GLY A 422 -28.13 1.16 -49.91
N ARG A 423 -29.20 1.72 -50.52
CA ARG A 423 -29.45 1.71 -51.98
C ARG A 423 -28.35 2.38 -52.82
N ARG A 424 -27.57 3.32 -52.25
CA ARG A 424 -26.51 4.06 -52.96
C ARG A 424 -25.11 3.66 -52.50
N GLN A 425 -24.96 2.64 -51.64
CA GLN A 425 -23.67 2.14 -51.11
C GLN A 425 -22.72 3.22 -50.53
N ARG A 426 -23.31 4.34 -50.04
CA ARG A 426 -22.54 5.46 -49.42
C ARG A 426 -22.52 5.41 -47.88
N GLN A 427 -23.18 4.43 -47.31
CA GLN A 427 -23.19 4.16 -45.87
C GLN A 427 -22.54 2.81 -45.65
N TYR A 428 -21.89 2.69 -44.50
CA TYR A 428 -21.18 1.47 -44.08
C TYR A 428 -21.68 1.03 -42.74
N LYS A 429 -21.54 -0.24 -42.44
CA LYS A 429 -21.91 -0.84 -41.17
C LYS A 429 -20.83 -1.79 -40.72
N LEU A 430 -20.56 -1.85 -39.40
CA LEU A 430 -19.74 -2.89 -38.77
C LEU A 430 -20.57 -4.12 -38.50
N ASN A 431 -19.89 -5.26 -38.42
CA ASN A 431 -20.44 -6.49 -37.87
C ASN A 431 -20.79 -6.27 -36.38
N THR A 432 -21.90 -6.89 -35.93
CA THR A 432 -22.36 -6.80 -34.54
C THR A 432 -21.31 -7.29 -33.53
N ASP A 433 -20.59 -8.35 -33.88
CA ASP A 433 -19.54 -8.91 -33.03
C ASP A 433 -18.34 -7.95 -32.89
N THR A 434 -17.99 -7.27 -33.99
CA THR A 434 -16.95 -6.21 -33.99
C THR A 434 -17.37 -5.04 -33.11
N VAL A 435 -18.62 -4.58 -33.19
CA VAL A 435 -19.14 -3.50 -32.34
C VAL A 435 -19.05 -3.91 -30.85
N SER A 436 -19.55 -5.08 -30.50
CA SER A 436 -19.52 -5.58 -29.10
C SER A 436 -18.08 -5.73 -28.58
N MET A 437 -17.17 -6.19 -29.42
CA MET A 437 -15.74 -6.29 -29.09
C MET A 437 -15.14 -4.91 -28.83
N VAL A 438 -15.36 -3.94 -29.73
CA VAL A 438 -14.80 -2.58 -29.61
C VAL A 438 -15.39 -1.86 -28.40
N GLU A 439 -16.69 -1.98 -28.12
CA GLU A 439 -17.33 -1.42 -26.92
C GLU A 439 -16.73 -1.98 -25.64
N SER A 440 -16.46 -3.29 -25.58
CA SER A 440 -15.79 -3.93 -24.46
C SER A 440 -14.37 -3.41 -24.26
N LEU A 441 -13.61 -3.23 -25.35
CA LEU A 441 -12.26 -2.68 -25.31
C LEU A 441 -12.28 -1.20 -24.93
N PHE A 442 -13.22 -0.43 -25.43
CA PHE A 442 -13.40 0.98 -25.08
C PHE A 442 -13.73 1.18 -23.62
N THR A 443 -14.66 0.39 -23.08
CA THR A 443 -14.99 0.40 -21.64
C THR A 443 -13.75 0.08 -20.77
N ARG A 444 -12.90 -0.85 -21.21
CA ARG A 444 -11.62 -1.15 -20.53
C ARG A 444 -10.65 0.02 -20.63
N HIS A 445 -10.58 0.68 -21.79
CA HIS A 445 -9.72 1.83 -22.01
C HIS A 445 -10.14 3.04 -21.17
N GLU A 446 -11.45 3.34 -21.02
CA GLU A 446 -11.97 4.42 -20.17
C GLU A 446 -11.70 4.17 -18.68
N VAL A 447 -11.76 2.91 -18.24
CA VAL A 447 -11.50 2.52 -16.85
C VAL A 447 -10.00 2.34 -16.58
N GLY A 448 -9.15 2.52 -17.60
CA GLY A 448 -7.70 2.33 -17.51
C GLY A 448 -7.32 0.87 -17.22
N LEU A 449 -8.10 -0.07 -17.74
CA LEU A 449 -7.96 -1.52 -17.58
C LEU A 449 -7.27 -2.13 -18.80
#